data_43d7bd1eb01a933d4549795a847ead10
#
_entry.id   43d7bd1eb01a933d4549795a847ead10
#
_cell.length_a   1.000
_cell.length_b   1.000
_cell.length_c   1.000
_cell.angle_alpha   90.00
_cell.angle_beta   90.00
_cell.angle_gamma   90.00
#
_symmetry.space_group_name_H-M   'P 1'
#
loop_
_entity.id
_entity.type
_entity.pdbx_description
1 polymer ?
#
loop_
_entity_poly.entity_id
_entity_poly.type
_entity_poly.pdbx_seq_one_letter_code
_entity_poly.pdbx_strand_id
1 'polypeptide(L)'
;MPNEKITSNNSDDLLQQRRAKLDDLRRISNPYPNDFRRTSLAADLMTKYEKVDLETLAQKNQSFSLAGRILLKRDMGKSLFLDIQDMSGKIQVYVKQDNLGSEAFEAIKRLDLGDIVGVVGLLFRTKTKQLSIKAEKVYLLCKSLRPLPDKFHGLSESDKELRYRQRYLDLITNEKTRKTFQIRSQLINGIRQFLNQRGFVEVETPMMHVIPGGALARPFVTHHNALDMELFLRVAPELHLKRLVVGGIEKVFEINRNFRNEGLSTRHNPEFSMLEFYQAYADYHDLMDLTECLIRELAQTILATSNLSYQGDSYDLSKPFKRLSVLNAILEFNSRWSIKDLSDLKTLQKIAASLNIPSSESLGKLQFALFEETVEQKLKQPTFITEYPIDVSPLARRNDKNPHLADRFELYIGGRELANGFSELNDPEDQANRFKEQSLAKSAGDLEAMPYDEDYITALEYGLPPTAGEGIGIDRLAMLFTDSASIRDVILFPLMRPAEANKEL
;
A
#
# COMPACT_ATOMS: atom_id res chain seq x y z
N MET A 1 30.12 19.67 6.78
CA MET A 1 30.82 18.87 5.80
C MET A 1 32.12 18.19 6.23
N PRO A 2 32.43 17.94 7.51
CA PRO A 2 33.51 17.03 7.92
C PRO A 2 33.05 15.62 8.33
N ASN A 3 31.74 15.38 8.57
CA ASN A 3 31.29 14.09 9.13
C ASN A 3 30.99 12.96 8.12
N GLU A 4 30.81 13.26 6.84
CA GLU A 4 30.48 12.21 5.85
C GLU A 4 31.69 11.37 5.43
N LYS A 5 32.89 11.94 5.42
CA LYS A 5 34.12 11.20 5.04
C LYS A 5 34.62 10.22 6.10
N ILE A 6 34.33 10.48 7.39
CA ILE A 6 34.78 9.61 8.49
C ILE A 6 33.91 8.34 8.57
N THR A 7 32.62 8.41 8.24
CA THR A 7 31.71 7.26 8.27
C THR A 7 31.91 6.31 7.09
N SER A 8 32.28 6.80 5.91
CA SER A 8 32.53 5.96 4.71
C SER A 8 33.78 5.08 4.87
N ASN A 9 34.90 5.63 5.35
CA ASN A 9 36.14 4.86 5.57
C ASN A 9 35.96 3.71 6.55
N ASN A 10 35.20 3.93 7.65
CA ASN A 10 34.96 2.90 8.67
C ASN A 10 34.06 1.75 8.16
N SER A 11 33.13 2.05 7.26
CA SER A 11 32.24 1.07 6.61
C SER A 11 32.98 0.17 5.62
N ASP A 12 33.93 0.75 4.85
CA ASP A 12 34.71 0.03 3.87
C ASP A 12 35.76 -0.88 4.51
N ASP A 13 36.38 -0.43 5.60
CA ASP A 13 37.31 -1.23 6.41
C ASP A 13 36.59 -2.45 7.03
N LEU A 14 35.38 -2.27 7.57
CA LEU A 14 34.55 -3.37 8.09
C LEU A 14 34.15 -4.35 6.99
N LEU A 15 33.82 -3.86 5.80
CA LEU A 15 33.52 -4.72 4.65
C LEU A 15 34.72 -5.57 4.24
N GLN A 16 35.93 -4.99 4.21
CA GLN A 16 37.16 -5.72 3.87
C GLN A 16 37.48 -6.77 4.94
N GLN A 17 37.38 -6.43 6.23
CA GLN A 17 37.55 -7.38 7.32
C GLN A 17 36.59 -8.57 7.24
N ARG A 18 35.31 -8.33 6.90
CA ARG A 18 34.31 -9.38 6.74
C ARG A 18 34.54 -10.24 5.49
N ARG A 19 35.10 -9.65 4.41
CA ARG A 19 35.55 -10.41 3.23
C ARG A 19 36.70 -11.34 3.56
N ALA A 20 37.69 -10.87 4.31
CA ALA A 20 38.79 -11.72 4.78
C ALA A 20 38.27 -12.90 5.64
N LYS A 21 37.37 -12.64 6.60
CA LYS A 21 36.70 -13.70 7.36
C LYS A 21 35.92 -14.67 6.47
N LEU A 22 35.27 -14.20 5.42
CA LEU A 22 34.58 -15.06 4.46
C LEU A 22 35.57 -15.98 3.70
N ASP A 23 36.71 -15.45 3.28
CA ASP A 23 37.73 -16.23 2.58
C ASP A 23 38.32 -17.33 3.49
N ASP A 24 38.53 -17.01 4.78
CA ASP A 24 38.96 -18.00 5.76
C ASP A 24 37.88 -19.09 5.99
N LEU A 25 36.60 -18.70 6.07
CA LEU A 25 35.49 -19.64 6.20
C LEU A 25 35.41 -20.58 4.99
N ARG A 26 35.58 -20.09 3.76
CA ARG A 26 35.57 -20.89 2.53
C ARG A 26 36.64 -21.96 2.48
N ARG A 27 37.77 -21.78 3.20
CA ARG A 27 38.82 -22.79 3.29
C ARG A 27 38.47 -23.96 4.20
N ILE A 28 37.52 -23.74 5.14
CA ILE A 28 37.18 -24.68 6.18
C ILE A 28 35.83 -25.35 5.92
N SER A 29 34.85 -24.57 5.43
CA SER A 29 33.47 -25.00 5.27
C SER A 29 32.74 -24.18 4.20
N ASN A 30 31.50 -24.55 3.88
CA ASN A 30 30.61 -23.73 3.08
C ASN A 30 29.97 -22.64 3.94
N PRO A 31 30.26 -21.34 3.74
CA PRO A 31 29.65 -20.25 4.51
C PRO A 31 28.21 -19.90 4.09
N TYR A 32 27.64 -20.63 3.13
CA TYR A 32 26.29 -20.47 2.58
C TYR A 32 25.61 -21.84 2.37
N PRO A 33 25.50 -22.69 3.42
CA PRO A 33 24.85 -23.99 3.30
C PRO A 33 23.33 -23.82 3.08
N ASN A 34 22.70 -24.81 2.43
CA ASN A 34 21.26 -24.80 2.15
C ASN A 34 20.50 -26.00 2.72
N ASP A 35 21.12 -26.77 3.58
CA ASP A 35 20.61 -28.02 4.15
C ASP A 35 19.92 -27.85 5.52
N PHE A 36 20.00 -26.67 6.13
CA PHE A 36 19.32 -26.39 7.39
C PHE A 36 17.80 -26.23 7.20
N ARG A 37 17.03 -26.86 8.09
CA ARG A 37 15.57 -26.75 8.14
C ARG A 37 15.11 -26.31 9.52
N ARG A 38 14.46 -25.15 9.60
CA ARG A 38 13.82 -24.71 10.84
C ARG A 38 12.47 -25.42 11.04
N THR A 39 12.14 -25.73 12.28
CA THR A 39 10.86 -26.32 12.68
C THR A 39 9.93 -25.35 13.39
N SER A 40 10.44 -24.20 13.80
CA SER A 40 9.68 -23.24 14.60
C SER A 40 10.01 -21.80 14.23
N LEU A 41 9.06 -20.92 14.47
CA LEU A 41 9.23 -19.47 14.40
C LEU A 41 9.36 -18.87 15.80
N ALA A 42 10.04 -17.72 15.90
CA ALA A 42 10.28 -17.03 17.18
C ALA A 42 8.95 -16.67 17.87
N ALA A 43 8.00 -16.06 17.14
CA ALA A 43 6.72 -15.66 17.73
C ALA A 43 5.85 -16.83 18.16
N ASP A 44 5.89 -17.97 17.43
CA ASP A 44 5.13 -19.17 17.79
C ASP A 44 5.59 -19.71 19.14
N LEU A 45 6.93 -19.77 19.34
CA LEU A 45 7.50 -20.21 20.60
C LEU A 45 7.18 -19.24 21.73
N MET A 46 7.31 -17.93 21.47
CA MET A 46 6.98 -16.89 22.48
C MET A 46 5.52 -17.02 22.90
N THR A 47 4.57 -17.08 21.94
CA THR A 47 3.13 -17.17 22.24
C THR A 47 2.79 -18.47 22.97
N LYS A 48 3.29 -19.61 22.50
CA LYS A 48 2.95 -20.93 23.04
C LYS A 48 3.53 -21.18 24.43
N TYR A 49 4.70 -20.63 24.71
CA TYR A 49 5.46 -20.94 25.94
C TYR A 49 5.64 -19.72 26.87
N GLU A 50 5.04 -18.55 26.55
CA GLU A 50 5.17 -17.33 27.37
C GLU A 50 4.73 -17.52 28.80
N LYS A 51 3.67 -18.30 29.05
CA LYS A 51 3.09 -18.54 30.39
C LYS A 51 3.55 -19.86 31.03
N VAL A 52 4.38 -20.64 30.33
CA VAL A 52 4.85 -21.94 30.83
C VAL A 52 6.00 -21.72 31.80
N ASP A 53 5.93 -22.38 32.99
CA ASP A 53 6.96 -22.29 34.02
C ASP A 53 8.24 -23.07 33.65
N LEU A 54 9.30 -22.83 34.43
CA LEU A 54 10.63 -23.42 34.21
C LEU A 54 10.64 -24.95 34.36
N GLU A 55 9.89 -25.49 35.30
CA GLU A 55 9.87 -26.92 35.60
C GLU A 55 9.21 -27.69 34.47
N THR A 56 8.08 -27.19 34.00
CA THR A 56 7.35 -27.75 32.83
C THR A 56 8.19 -27.67 31.55
N LEU A 57 8.92 -26.58 31.32
CA LEU A 57 9.83 -26.46 30.16
C LEU A 57 10.97 -27.49 30.24
N ALA A 58 11.57 -27.67 31.44
CA ALA A 58 12.65 -28.61 31.66
C ALA A 58 12.17 -30.08 31.48
N GLN A 59 10.96 -30.42 31.97
CA GLN A 59 10.39 -31.76 31.84
C GLN A 59 10.09 -32.13 30.39
N LYS A 60 9.66 -31.16 29.55
CA LYS A 60 9.35 -31.41 28.13
C LYS A 60 10.57 -31.79 27.31
N ASN A 61 11.75 -31.32 27.70
CA ASN A 61 13.05 -31.58 27.04
C ASN A 61 12.98 -31.61 25.50
N GLN A 62 12.14 -30.70 24.94
CA GLN A 62 11.89 -30.63 23.50
C GLN A 62 12.88 -29.69 22.84
N SER A 63 13.63 -30.20 21.88
CA SER A 63 14.56 -29.41 21.07
C SER A 63 13.81 -28.75 19.92
N PHE A 64 14.17 -27.49 19.64
CA PHE A 64 13.60 -26.66 18.57
C PHE A 64 14.71 -26.21 17.62
N SER A 65 14.37 -26.12 16.36
CA SER A 65 15.25 -25.64 15.30
C SER A 65 14.70 -24.29 14.77
N LEU A 66 15.50 -23.23 14.93
CA LEU A 66 15.18 -21.87 14.48
C LEU A 66 16.27 -21.36 13.54
N ALA A 67 15.92 -20.38 12.71
CA ALA A 67 16.88 -19.66 11.90
C ALA A 67 16.54 -18.17 11.93
N GLY A 68 17.56 -17.32 12.02
CA GLY A 68 17.35 -15.88 12.05
C GLY A 68 18.65 -15.08 11.88
N ARG A 69 18.49 -13.79 11.70
CA ARG A 69 19.60 -12.82 11.60
C ARG A 69 20.03 -12.36 12.97
N ILE A 70 21.32 -12.38 13.24
CA ILE A 70 21.90 -11.84 14.48
C ILE A 70 21.76 -10.31 14.48
N LEU A 71 20.97 -9.79 15.40
CA LEU A 71 20.81 -8.33 15.60
C LEU A 71 21.57 -7.81 16.80
N LEU A 72 21.82 -8.64 17.82
CA LEU A 72 22.57 -8.30 19.00
C LEU A 72 23.46 -9.47 19.39
N LYS A 73 24.66 -9.15 19.86
CA LYS A 73 25.60 -10.10 20.42
C LYS A 73 26.22 -9.52 21.69
N ARG A 74 26.14 -10.25 22.82
CA ARG A 74 26.72 -9.89 24.10
C ARG A 74 27.63 -11.01 24.56
N ASP A 75 28.92 -10.72 24.65
CA ASP A 75 29.94 -11.65 25.11
C ASP A 75 30.10 -11.51 26.63
N MET A 76 29.97 -12.62 27.36
CA MET A 76 30.14 -12.72 28.82
C MET A 76 31.28 -13.68 29.17
N GLY A 77 32.31 -13.76 28.34
CA GLY A 77 33.47 -14.66 28.51
C GLY A 77 33.15 -16.09 28.09
N LYS A 78 32.73 -16.98 29.00
CA LYS A 78 32.36 -18.37 28.73
C LYS A 78 30.93 -18.58 28.27
N SER A 79 30.18 -17.50 28.09
CA SER A 79 28.81 -17.54 27.55
C SER A 79 28.55 -16.37 26.64
N LEU A 80 27.63 -16.56 25.69
CA LEU A 80 27.27 -15.58 24.69
C LEU A 80 25.75 -15.49 24.61
N PHE A 81 25.21 -14.28 24.50
CA PHE A 81 23.81 -14.05 24.18
C PHE A 81 23.70 -13.46 22.78
N LEU A 82 22.86 -14.07 21.94
CA LEU A 82 22.51 -13.60 20.62
C LEU A 82 21.02 -13.29 20.60
N ASP A 83 20.63 -12.12 20.10
CA ASP A 83 19.24 -11.88 19.72
C ASP A 83 19.15 -12.14 18.23
N ILE A 84 18.42 -13.17 17.84
CA ILE A 84 18.15 -13.49 16.44
C ILE A 84 16.74 -13.08 16.05
N GLN A 85 16.58 -12.61 14.81
CA GLN A 85 15.31 -12.19 14.26
C GLN A 85 14.96 -13.04 13.05
N ASP A 86 13.75 -13.61 13.06
CA ASP A 86 13.13 -14.24 11.90
C ASP A 86 11.98 -13.38 11.34
N MET A 87 11.16 -13.93 10.44
CA MET A 87 10.02 -13.23 9.86
C MET A 87 8.92 -12.88 10.87
N SER A 88 8.83 -13.60 11.97
CA SER A 88 7.77 -13.49 12.99
C SER A 88 8.14 -12.58 14.15
N GLY A 89 9.44 -12.47 14.47
CA GLY A 89 9.89 -11.69 15.61
C GLY A 89 11.33 -11.98 16.02
N LYS A 90 11.64 -11.72 17.29
CA LYS A 90 12.97 -11.88 17.89
C LYS A 90 12.91 -12.91 19.00
N ILE A 91 13.99 -13.67 19.13
CA ILE A 91 14.20 -14.58 20.25
C ILE A 91 15.66 -14.52 20.69
N GLN A 92 15.88 -14.63 22.01
CA GLN A 92 17.22 -14.70 22.58
C GLN A 92 17.75 -16.12 22.51
N VAL A 93 19.02 -16.26 22.14
CA VAL A 93 19.78 -17.51 22.14
C VAL A 93 20.90 -17.39 23.15
N TYR A 94 20.95 -18.35 24.07
CA TYR A 94 22.02 -18.49 25.06
C TYR A 94 22.98 -19.58 24.62
N VAL A 95 24.23 -19.21 24.42
CA VAL A 95 25.33 -20.11 24.00
C VAL A 95 26.31 -20.22 25.17
N LYS A 96 26.59 -21.44 25.61
CA LYS A 96 27.53 -21.72 26.70
C LYS A 96 28.67 -22.60 26.20
N GLN A 97 29.91 -22.21 26.52
CA GLN A 97 31.12 -22.92 26.12
C GLN A 97 31.12 -24.40 26.58
N ASP A 98 30.70 -24.64 27.83
CA ASP A 98 30.66 -26.01 28.41
C ASP A 98 29.70 -26.93 27.66
N ASN A 99 28.69 -26.38 26.97
CA ASN A 99 27.69 -27.20 26.23
C ASN A 99 28.12 -27.53 24.80
N LEU A 100 28.87 -26.64 24.14
CA LEU A 100 29.24 -26.76 22.73
C LEU A 100 30.68 -27.21 22.50
N GLY A 101 31.53 -27.08 23.53
CA GLY A 101 32.98 -27.24 23.40
C GLY A 101 33.66 -25.93 22.98
N SER A 102 34.95 -25.83 23.28
CA SER A 102 35.74 -24.59 23.10
C SER A 102 35.83 -24.18 21.60
N GLU A 103 36.04 -25.11 20.70
CA GLU A 103 36.21 -24.83 19.27
C GLU A 103 34.93 -24.26 18.65
N ALA A 104 33.78 -24.93 18.85
CA ALA A 104 32.50 -24.45 18.35
C ALA A 104 32.11 -23.11 18.98
N PHE A 105 32.39 -22.91 20.28
CA PHE A 105 32.10 -21.65 20.95
C PHE A 105 32.92 -20.49 20.35
N GLU A 106 34.21 -20.66 20.12
CA GLU A 106 35.08 -19.63 19.50
C GLU A 106 34.66 -19.34 18.05
N ALA A 107 34.21 -20.35 17.31
CA ALA A 107 33.67 -20.14 15.97
C ALA A 107 32.42 -19.23 16.01
N ILE A 108 31.50 -19.49 16.95
CA ILE A 108 30.28 -18.67 17.13
C ILE A 108 30.65 -17.24 17.61
N LYS A 109 31.66 -17.13 18.44
CA LYS A 109 32.16 -15.84 18.93
C LYS A 109 32.70 -14.94 17.80
N ARG A 110 33.19 -15.54 16.69
CA ARG A 110 33.68 -14.82 15.51
C ARG A 110 32.57 -14.35 14.57
N LEU A 111 31.31 -14.79 14.76
CA LEU A 111 30.18 -14.33 13.94
C LEU A 111 29.95 -12.82 14.13
N ASP A 112 29.53 -12.19 13.04
CA ASP A 112 29.27 -10.75 13.03
C ASP A 112 27.76 -10.44 13.14
N LEU A 113 27.43 -9.23 13.58
CA LEU A 113 26.06 -8.71 13.49
C LEU A 113 25.63 -8.68 12.02
N GLY A 114 24.42 -9.18 11.76
CA GLY A 114 23.89 -9.33 10.41
C GLY A 114 24.04 -10.75 9.84
N ASP A 115 24.94 -11.60 10.37
CA ASP A 115 25.02 -12.99 9.95
C ASP A 115 23.68 -13.71 10.20
N ILE A 116 23.34 -14.66 9.34
CA ILE A 116 22.13 -15.50 9.50
C ILE A 116 22.60 -16.85 10.04
N VAL A 117 21.97 -17.27 11.13
CA VAL A 117 22.32 -18.50 11.82
C VAL A 117 21.14 -19.43 11.97
N GLY A 118 21.41 -20.74 11.95
CA GLY A 118 20.53 -21.78 12.41
C GLY A 118 20.91 -22.19 13.84
N VAL A 119 19.92 -22.37 14.68
CA VAL A 119 20.11 -22.74 16.09
C VAL A 119 19.22 -23.93 16.41
N VAL A 120 19.82 -24.97 17.01
CA VAL A 120 19.10 -26.10 17.60
C VAL A 120 19.31 -26.06 19.09
N GLY A 121 18.25 -26.19 19.87
CA GLY A 121 18.36 -26.15 21.33
C GLY A 121 17.03 -26.20 22.07
N LEU A 122 17.12 -26.15 23.39
CA LEU A 122 16.00 -26.28 24.31
C LEU A 122 15.50 -24.91 24.76
N LEU A 123 14.18 -24.79 24.95
CA LEU A 123 13.60 -23.61 25.59
C LEU A 123 13.96 -23.59 27.08
N PHE A 124 14.33 -22.41 27.57
CA PHE A 124 14.55 -22.16 28.99
C PHE A 124 14.24 -20.71 29.34
N ARG A 125 14.18 -20.40 30.62
CA ARG A 125 14.07 -19.01 31.08
C ARG A 125 15.36 -18.57 31.73
N THR A 126 15.81 -17.37 31.40
CA THR A 126 16.93 -16.72 32.06
C THR A 126 16.60 -16.34 33.52
N LYS A 127 17.60 -15.91 34.28
CA LYS A 127 17.40 -15.37 35.65
C LYS A 127 16.42 -14.20 35.68
N THR A 128 16.35 -13.43 34.59
CA THR A 128 15.38 -12.32 34.38
C THR A 128 14.04 -12.76 33.84
N LYS A 129 13.74 -14.08 33.82
CA LYS A 129 12.52 -14.72 33.34
C LYS A 129 12.28 -14.60 31.82
N GLN A 130 13.25 -14.11 31.05
CA GLN A 130 13.13 -14.03 29.59
C GLN A 130 13.16 -15.42 28.98
N LEU A 131 12.15 -15.75 28.15
CA LEU A 131 12.13 -17.00 27.37
C LEU A 131 13.23 -16.96 26.31
N SER A 132 14.06 -17.99 26.28
CA SER A 132 15.27 -18.05 25.45
C SER A 132 15.54 -19.49 24.98
N ILE A 133 16.36 -19.64 23.94
CA ILE A 133 16.88 -20.92 23.48
C ILE A 133 18.25 -21.16 24.09
N LYS A 134 18.42 -22.25 24.83
CA LYS A 134 19.72 -22.77 25.22
C LYS A 134 20.27 -23.58 24.06
N ALA A 135 21.26 -23.02 23.36
CA ALA A 135 21.80 -23.65 22.17
C ALA A 135 22.55 -24.97 22.45
N GLU A 136 22.23 -26.00 21.71
CA GLU A 136 22.94 -27.25 21.60
C GLU A 136 23.84 -27.29 20.36
N LYS A 137 23.37 -26.61 19.26
CA LYS A 137 24.13 -26.42 18.03
C LYS A 137 23.82 -25.06 17.44
N VAL A 138 24.82 -24.42 16.83
CA VAL A 138 24.69 -23.18 16.06
C VAL A 138 25.42 -23.34 14.75
N TYR A 139 24.74 -23.02 13.65
CA TYR A 139 25.25 -23.13 12.28
C TYR A 139 25.29 -21.75 11.64
N LEU A 140 26.37 -21.40 10.95
CA LEU A 140 26.34 -20.26 10.04
C LEU A 140 25.58 -20.66 8.76
N LEU A 141 24.52 -19.94 8.42
CA LEU A 141 23.73 -20.18 7.20
C LEU A 141 24.04 -19.17 6.11
N CYS A 142 24.40 -17.96 6.49
CA CYS A 142 24.76 -16.91 5.54
C CYS A 142 25.67 -15.86 6.20
N LYS A 143 26.87 -15.69 5.65
CA LYS A 143 27.79 -14.65 6.08
C LYS A 143 27.35 -13.28 5.54
N SER A 144 27.11 -12.33 6.43
CA SER A 144 26.81 -10.94 6.08
C SER A 144 28.10 -10.15 5.90
N LEU A 145 28.24 -9.49 4.76
CA LEU A 145 29.46 -8.71 4.46
C LEU A 145 29.32 -7.24 4.85
N ARG A 146 28.16 -6.63 4.62
CA ARG A 146 27.95 -5.23 4.98
C ARG A 146 27.48 -5.12 6.43
N PRO A 147 28.02 -4.18 7.22
CA PRO A 147 27.51 -3.92 8.56
C PRO A 147 26.06 -3.42 8.48
N LEU A 148 25.25 -3.78 9.46
CA LEU A 148 23.94 -3.17 9.64
C LEU A 148 24.13 -1.73 10.11
N PRO A 149 23.23 -0.80 9.78
CA PRO A 149 23.22 0.55 10.33
C PRO A 149 23.20 0.51 11.86
N ASP A 150 23.91 1.46 12.49
CA ASP A 150 24.04 1.50 13.95
C ASP A 150 22.66 1.57 14.63
N LYS A 151 22.47 0.75 15.67
CA LYS A 151 21.21 0.66 16.43
C LYS A 151 20.80 1.96 17.12
N PHE A 152 21.77 2.81 17.48
CA PHE A 152 21.52 4.07 18.20
C PHE A 152 21.15 5.22 17.24
N HIS A 153 21.48 5.08 15.98
CA HIS A 153 21.12 6.00 14.91
C HIS A 153 20.38 5.29 13.80
N GLY A 154 19.70 4.16 14.09
CA GLY A 154 19.01 3.35 13.08
C GLY A 154 18.52 4.21 11.93
N LEU A 155 18.25 3.75 10.73
CA LEU A 155 17.79 4.63 9.66
C LEU A 155 16.77 5.61 10.23
N SER A 156 17.26 6.79 10.63
CA SER A 156 16.51 7.78 11.41
C SER A 156 15.41 8.36 10.51
N GLU A 157 14.47 9.10 11.07
CA GLU A 157 13.52 9.83 10.25
C GLU A 157 14.21 10.78 9.25
N SER A 158 15.45 11.22 9.53
CA SER A 158 16.28 11.99 8.61
C SER A 158 16.75 11.21 7.38
N ASP A 159 16.79 9.85 7.44
CA ASP A 159 17.23 8.99 6.35
C ASP A 159 16.05 8.35 5.59
N LYS A 160 14.90 9.03 5.52
CA LYS A 160 13.69 8.52 4.84
C LYS A 160 13.97 8.08 3.40
N GLU A 161 14.79 8.82 2.67
CA GLU A 161 15.15 8.48 1.29
C GLU A 161 15.93 7.18 1.21
N LEU A 162 16.91 6.98 2.08
CA LEU A 162 17.69 5.74 2.14
C LEU A 162 16.80 4.53 2.48
N ARG A 163 15.82 4.70 3.39
CA ARG A 163 14.83 3.66 3.73
C ARG A 163 14.00 3.21 2.52
N TYR A 164 13.62 4.14 1.65
CA TYR A 164 12.87 3.81 0.43
C TYR A 164 13.75 3.14 -0.62
N ARG A 165 15.00 3.60 -0.81
CA ARG A 165 15.95 3.04 -1.77
C ARG A 165 16.50 1.69 -1.34
N GLN A 166 16.78 1.51 -0.06
CA GLN A 166 17.30 0.27 0.53
C GLN A 166 16.26 -0.37 1.46
N ARG A 167 15.08 -0.64 0.94
CA ARG A 167 13.96 -1.20 1.70
C ARG A 167 14.33 -2.47 2.48
N TYR A 168 15.24 -3.27 1.96
CA TYR A 168 15.74 -4.45 2.66
C TYR A 168 16.43 -4.10 4.00
N LEU A 169 17.14 -2.98 4.09
CA LEU A 169 17.72 -2.52 5.36
C LEU A 169 16.62 -2.00 6.32
N ASP A 170 15.67 -1.24 5.81
CA ASP A 170 14.53 -0.76 6.57
C ASP A 170 13.72 -1.95 7.14
N LEU A 171 13.46 -2.99 6.35
CA LEU A 171 12.81 -4.22 6.81
C LEU A 171 13.62 -4.99 7.85
N ILE A 172 14.95 -4.98 7.79
CA ILE A 172 15.81 -5.62 8.81
C ILE A 172 15.75 -4.86 10.13
N THR A 173 15.79 -3.53 10.08
CA THR A 173 16.05 -2.70 11.27
C THR A 173 14.78 -2.12 11.89
N ASN A 174 13.70 -1.96 11.13
CA ASN A 174 12.49 -1.26 11.53
C ASN A 174 11.28 -2.20 11.62
N GLU A 175 10.79 -2.39 12.84
CA GLU A 175 9.63 -3.24 13.10
C GLU A 175 8.32 -2.61 12.59
N LYS A 176 8.19 -1.27 12.67
CA LYS A 176 7.01 -0.56 12.13
C LYS A 176 6.86 -0.83 10.63
N THR A 177 7.96 -0.78 9.86
CA THR A 177 7.94 -1.07 8.43
C THR A 177 7.48 -2.50 8.14
N ARG A 178 7.99 -3.50 8.88
CA ARG A 178 7.52 -4.89 8.71
C ARG A 178 6.03 -5.02 9.00
N LYS A 179 5.56 -4.42 10.10
CA LYS A 179 4.13 -4.42 10.45
C LYS A 179 3.26 -3.74 9.39
N THR A 180 3.72 -2.64 8.81
CA THR A 180 3.04 -1.95 7.70
C THR A 180 2.78 -2.90 6.53
N PHE A 181 3.80 -3.64 6.08
CA PHE A 181 3.62 -4.56 4.94
C PHE A 181 2.84 -5.83 5.31
N GLN A 182 2.89 -6.28 6.56
CA GLN A 182 2.02 -7.36 7.06
C GLN A 182 0.55 -6.92 7.03
N ILE A 183 0.24 -5.73 7.56
CA ILE A 183 -1.12 -5.16 7.53
C ILE A 183 -1.60 -4.97 6.09
N ARG A 184 -0.75 -4.43 5.19
CA ARG A 184 -1.08 -4.30 3.77
C ARG A 184 -1.46 -5.66 3.14
N SER A 185 -0.69 -6.70 3.42
CA SER A 185 -0.98 -8.06 2.94
C SER A 185 -2.30 -8.60 3.50
N GLN A 186 -2.57 -8.34 4.78
CA GLN A 186 -3.83 -8.72 5.42
C GLN A 186 -5.03 -7.94 4.84
N LEU A 187 -4.87 -6.65 4.51
CA LEU A 187 -5.90 -5.84 3.85
C LEU A 187 -6.29 -6.46 2.50
N ILE A 188 -5.31 -6.76 1.64
CA ILE A 188 -5.58 -7.36 0.32
C ILE A 188 -6.29 -8.70 0.47
N ASN A 189 -5.85 -9.53 1.40
CA ASN A 189 -6.50 -10.83 1.66
C ASN A 189 -7.92 -10.67 2.23
N GLY A 190 -8.11 -9.73 3.16
CA GLY A 190 -9.42 -9.43 3.74
C GLY A 190 -10.42 -8.91 2.70
N ILE A 191 -9.98 -8.04 1.79
CA ILE A 191 -10.79 -7.55 0.65
C ILE A 191 -11.25 -8.72 -0.21
N ARG A 192 -10.34 -9.63 -0.59
CA ARG A 192 -10.69 -10.82 -1.37
C ARG A 192 -11.72 -11.69 -0.67
N GLN A 193 -11.53 -11.96 0.61
CA GLN A 193 -12.46 -12.75 1.40
C GLN A 193 -13.84 -12.10 1.47
N PHE A 194 -13.89 -10.80 1.73
CA PHE A 194 -15.12 -10.01 1.82
C PHE A 194 -15.94 -10.07 0.53
N LEU A 195 -15.31 -9.87 -0.62
CA LEU A 195 -15.97 -9.86 -1.93
C LEU A 195 -16.36 -11.28 -2.36
N ASN A 196 -15.48 -12.26 -2.22
CA ASN A 196 -15.77 -13.65 -2.56
C ASN A 196 -16.96 -14.22 -1.77
N GLN A 197 -17.07 -13.89 -0.48
CA GLN A 197 -18.20 -14.30 0.36
C GLN A 197 -19.54 -13.69 -0.10
N ARG A 198 -19.49 -12.58 -0.86
CA ARG A 198 -20.67 -11.90 -1.42
C ARG A 198 -20.92 -12.25 -2.89
N GLY A 199 -20.21 -13.27 -3.41
CA GLY A 199 -20.40 -13.83 -4.76
C GLY A 199 -19.74 -13.06 -5.86
N PHE A 200 -18.79 -12.15 -5.56
CA PHE A 200 -17.97 -11.52 -6.59
C PHE A 200 -16.92 -12.48 -7.13
N VAL A 201 -16.64 -12.41 -8.42
CA VAL A 201 -15.61 -13.17 -9.11
C VAL A 201 -14.37 -12.31 -9.30
N GLU A 202 -13.22 -12.76 -8.82
CA GLU A 202 -11.92 -12.11 -9.09
C GLU A 202 -11.48 -12.44 -10.51
N VAL A 203 -11.11 -11.43 -11.28
CA VAL A 203 -10.65 -11.56 -12.66
C VAL A 203 -9.34 -10.81 -12.88
N GLU A 204 -8.69 -11.09 -14.00
CA GLU A 204 -7.52 -10.35 -14.49
C GLU A 204 -7.84 -9.83 -15.90
N THR A 205 -7.62 -8.53 -16.12
CA THR A 205 -7.74 -7.87 -17.41
C THR A 205 -6.39 -7.33 -17.89
N PRO A 206 -6.22 -7.00 -19.17
CA PRO A 206 -4.93 -6.56 -19.69
C PRO A 206 -4.38 -5.32 -18.99
N MET A 207 -3.07 -5.33 -18.69
CA MET A 207 -2.34 -4.13 -18.24
C MET A 207 -1.91 -3.24 -19.40
N MET A 208 -1.76 -3.79 -20.60
CA MET A 208 -1.44 -3.07 -21.83
C MET A 208 -2.70 -2.92 -22.68
N HIS A 209 -3.11 -1.69 -22.92
CA HIS A 209 -4.29 -1.34 -23.66
C HIS A 209 -3.93 -0.81 -25.06
N VAL A 210 -4.73 -1.13 -26.05
CA VAL A 210 -4.63 -0.53 -27.38
C VAL A 210 -5.21 0.89 -27.35
N ILE A 211 -6.30 1.10 -26.61
CA ILE A 211 -6.96 2.39 -26.40
C ILE A 211 -6.95 2.66 -24.88
N PRO A 212 -6.30 3.73 -24.40
CA PRO A 212 -6.33 4.07 -22.98
C PRO A 212 -7.69 4.66 -22.59
N GLY A 213 -8.24 4.25 -21.45
CA GLY A 213 -9.54 4.73 -20.99
C GLY A 213 -9.87 4.24 -19.58
N GLY A 214 -11.07 4.60 -19.08
CA GLY A 214 -11.56 4.24 -17.76
C GLY A 214 -11.25 5.26 -16.66
N ALA A 215 -10.41 6.26 -16.91
CA ALA A 215 -10.17 7.38 -16.01
C ALA A 215 -9.59 8.58 -16.77
N LEU A 216 -9.76 9.77 -16.21
CA LEU A 216 -9.09 10.99 -16.68
C LEU A 216 -7.66 11.00 -16.13
N ALA A 217 -6.70 10.54 -16.92
CA ALA A 217 -5.28 10.50 -16.52
C ALA A 217 -4.39 10.33 -17.75
N ARG A 218 -3.18 10.87 -17.69
CA ARG A 218 -2.20 10.70 -18.76
C ARG A 218 -1.59 9.28 -18.70
N PRO A 219 -1.66 8.47 -19.79
CA PRO A 219 -1.09 7.13 -19.81
C PRO A 219 0.42 7.15 -20.04
N PHE A 220 1.12 6.08 -19.62
CA PHE A 220 2.43 5.73 -20.13
C PHE A 220 2.29 5.01 -21.46
N VAL A 221 3.20 5.30 -22.37
CA VAL A 221 3.22 4.73 -23.73
C VAL A 221 4.37 3.72 -23.82
N THR A 222 4.13 2.61 -24.50
CA THR A 222 5.12 1.60 -24.86
C THR A 222 4.93 1.14 -26.30
N HIS A 223 5.86 0.35 -26.85
CA HIS A 223 5.81 -0.14 -28.22
C HIS A 223 5.97 -1.66 -28.26
N HIS A 224 5.07 -2.33 -29.00
CA HIS A 224 5.15 -3.76 -29.23
C HIS A 224 5.93 -4.04 -30.52
N ASN A 225 7.20 -4.41 -30.39
CA ASN A 225 8.14 -4.54 -31.53
C ASN A 225 7.67 -5.51 -32.62
N ALA A 226 7.12 -6.68 -32.25
CA ALA A 226 6.74 -7.69 -33.23
C ALA A 226 5.48 -7.32 -34.03
N LEU A 227 4.58 -6.51 -33.48
CA LEU A 227 3.37 -6.04 -34.13
C LEU A 227 3.52 -4.62 -34.68
N ASP A 228 4.66 -3.96 -34.42
CA ASP A 228 4.93 -2.57 -34.78
C ASP A 228 3.78 -1.63 -34.39
N MET A 229 3.32 -1.72 -33.15
CA MET A 229 2.19 -0.94 -32.66
C MET A 229 2.44 -0.31 -31.30
N GLU A 230 1.86 0.86 -31.08
CA GLU A 230 1.85 1.56 -29.81
C GLU A 230 0.82 0.91 -28.87
N LEU A 231 1.21 0.78 -27.60
CA LEU A 231 0.36 0.31 -26.51
C LEU A 231 0.48 1.28 -25.33
N PHE A 232 -0.53 1.26 -24.48
CA PHE A 232 -0.62 2.11 -23.31
C PHE A 232 -0.70 1.26 -22.04
N LEU A 233 0.08 1.63 -21.01
CA LEU A 233 -0.16 1.05 -19.70
C LEU A 233 -1.50 1.59 -19.15
N ARG A 234 -2.35 0.71 -18.66
CA ARG A 234 -3.71 1.05 -18.23
C ARG A 234 -3.72 2.12 -17.13
N VAL A 235 -4.61 3.08 -17.24
CA VAL A 235 -4.92 4.05 -16.21
C VAL A 235 -5.99 3.54 -15.25
N ALA A 236 -6.86 2.61 -15.71
CA ALA A 236 -7.90 1.88 -14.99
C ALA A 236 -8.33 0.63 -15.79
N PRO A 237 -8.82 -0.46 -15.19
CA PRO A 237 -9.40 -1.61 -15.86
C PRO A 237 -10.90 -1.44 -16.18
N GLU A 238 -11.52 -0.33 -15.83
CA GLU A 238 -12.97 -0.04 -15.83
C GLU A 238 -13.70 -0.55 -17.08
N LEU A 239 -13.25 -0.12 -18.29
CA LEU A 239 -13.95 -0.47 -19.52
C LEU A 239 -13.91 -1.98 -19.83
N HIS A 240 -12.86 -2.68 -19.39
CA HIS A 240 -12.78 -4.13 -19.52
C HIS A 240 -13.69 -4.85 -18.53
N LEU A 241 -13.76 -4.38 -17.28
CA LEU A 241 -14.63 -4.98 -16.26
C LEU A 241 -16.11 -4.81 -16.63
N LYS A 242 -16.51 -3.65 -17.16
CA LYS A 242 -17.88 -3.43 -17.67
C LYS A 242 -18.22 -4.35 -18.85
N ARG A 243 -17.28 -4.62 -19.77
CA ARG A 243 -17.47 -5.63 -20.82
C ARG A 243 -17.73 -7.03 -20.27
N LEU A 244 -17.11 -7.39 -19.13
CA LEU A 244 -17.39 -8.67 -18.46
C LEU A 244 -18.80 -8.69 -17.84
N VAL A 245 -19.29 -7.56 -17.33
CA VAL A 245 -20.68 -7.45 -16.87
C VAL A 245 -21.67 -7.58 -18.02
N VAL A 246 -21.41 -6.95 -19.18
CA VAL A 246 -22.17 -7.18 -20.41
C VAL A 246 -22.17 -8.66 -20.79
N GLY A 247 -21.02 -9.35 -20.62
CA GLY A 247 -20.86 -10.78 -20.86
C GLY A 247 -21.55 -11.71 -19.84
N GLY A 248 -22.23 -11.15 -18.81
CA GLY A 248 -22.98 -11.90 -17.81
C GLY A 248 -22.25 -12.21 -16.51
N ILE A 249 -21.05 -11.66 -16.27
CA ILE A 249 -20.40 -11.73 -14.93
C ILE A 249 -20.96 -10.59 -14.09
N GLU A 250 -22.09 -10.83 -13.43
CA GLU A 250 -22.88 -9.80 -12.74
C GLU A 250 -22.17 -9.15 -11.53
N LYS A 251 -21.22 -9.86 -10.91
CA LYS A 251 -20.40 -9.37 -9.81
C LYS A 251 -18.94 -9.69 -10.08
N VAL A 252 -18.16 -8.70 -10.38
CA VAL A 252 -16.76 -8.85 -10.80
C VAL A 252 -15.87 -7.89 -10.03
N PHE A 253 -14.65 -8.31 -9.70
CA PHE A 253 -13.64 -7.43 -9.15
C PHE A 253 -12.24 -7.78 -9.63
N GLU A 254 -11.37 -6.79 -9.61
CA GLU A 254 -9.94 -6.94 -9.88
C GLU A 254 -9.13 -6.15 -8.84
N ILE A 255 -8.15 -6.79 -8.21
CA ILE A 255 -7.11 -6.10 -7.44
C ILE A 255 -5.91 -5.95 -8.36
N ASN A 256 -5.59 -4.73 -8.73
CA ASN A 256 -4.76 -4.46 -9.90
C ASN A 256 -3.69 -3.39 -9.66
N ARG A 257 -2.80 -3.26 -10.67
CA ARG A 257 -1.87 -2.15 -10.83
C ARG A 257 -2.37 -1.23 -11.91
N ASN A 258 -2.43 0.05 -11.60
CA ASN A 258 -2.73 1.12 -12.55
C ASN A 258 -1.53 2.06 -12.65
N PHE A 259 -1.42 2.72 -13.80
CA PHE A 259 -0.27 3.53 -14.18
C PHE A 259 -0.76 4.90 -14.63
N ARG A 260 -0.32 5.98 -13.97
CA ARG A 260 -0.64 7.35 -14.35
C ARG A 260 0.64 8.15 -14.47
N ASN A 261 0.88 8.74 -15.65
CA ASN A 261 2.08 9.50 -15.94
C ASN A 261 1.99 10.93 -15.35
N GLU A 262 1.95 10.96 -14.02
CA GLU A 262 1.78 12.15 -13.20
C GLU A 262 3.01 12.41 -12.33
N GLY A 263 3.00 13.54 -11.60
CA GLY A 263 4.08 13.91 -10.70
C GLY A 263 4.19 13.03 -9.46
N LEU A 264 5.42 12.92 -8.94
CA LEU A 264 5.69 12.23 -7.67
C LEU A 264 5.37 13.13 -6.48
N SER A 265 4.57 12.63 -5.52
CA SER A 265 4.25 13.33 -4.27
C SER A 265 4.20 12.37 -3.08
N THR A 266 3.87 12.87 -1.91
CA THR A 266 3.57 12.02 -0.74
C THR A 266 2.25 11.27 -0.87
N ARG A 267 1.40 11.65 -1.85
CA ARG A 267 0.06 11.09 -2.08
C ARG A 267 -0.03 10.28 -3.37
N HIS A 268 0.89 10.50 -4.34
CA HIS A 268 0.87 9.91 -5.68
C HIS A 268 2.16 9.18 -6.01
N ASN A 269 2.03 8.00 -6.57
CA ASN A 269 3.09 7.21 -7.18
C ASN A 269 2.60 6.81 -8.59
N PRO A 270 3.44 6.88 -9.62
CA PRO A 270 3.00 6.60 -11.01
C PRO A 270 2.44 5.20 -11.22
N GLU A 271 2.87 4.27 -10.40
CA GLU A 271 2.35 2.90 -10.30
C GLU A 271 1.74 2.70 -8.92
N PHE A 272 0.47 2.32 -8.86
CA PHE A 272 -0.26 2.16 -7.61
C PHE A 272 -1.25 1.00 -7.66
N SER A 273 -1.73 0.55 -6.49
CA SER A 273 -2.68 -0.55 -6.38
C SER A 273 -4.09 -0.01 -6.16
N MET A 274 -5.04 -0.54 -6.95
CA MET A 274 -6.48 -0.33 -6.76
C MET A 274 -7.21 -1.65 -6.62
N LEU A 275 -8.32 -1.59 -5.91
CA LEU A 275 -9.43 -2.50 -6.07
C LEU A 275 -10.45 -1.82 -6.98
N GLU A 276 -10.90 -2.49 -8.04
CA GLU A 276 -12.10 -2.09 -8.78
C GLU A 276 -13.10 -3.24 -8.79
N PHE A 277 -14.38 -2.94 -8.57
CA PHE A 277 -15.45 -3.91 -8.57
C PHE A 277 -16.75 -3.34 -9.13
N TYR A 278 -17.54 -4.20 -9.74
CA TYR A 278 -18.79 -3.85 -10.41
C TYR A 278 -19.88 -4.85 -10.02
N GLN A 279 -21.09 -4.35 -9.77
CA GLN A 279 -22.25 -5.16 -9.42
C GLN A 279 -23.43 -4.76 -10.29
N ALA A 280 -23.95 -5.71 -11.06
CA ALA A 280 -25.21 -5.56 -11.80
C ALA A 280 -26.41 -5.52 -10.83
N TYR A 281 -27.46 -4.82 -11.24
CA TYR A 281 -28.70 -4.62 -10.48
C TYR A 281 -28.48 -3.95 -9.13
N ALA A 282 -27.51 -3.05 -9.06
CA ALA A 282 -27.20 -2.20 -7.93
C ALA A 282 -27.04 -0.75 -8.39
N ASP A 283 -27.15 0.18 -7.47
CA ASP A 283 -26.87 1.59 -7.66
C ASP A 283 -25.72 2.07 -6.77
N TYR A 284 -25.34 3.35 -6.88
CA TYR A 284 -24.24 3.91 -6.12
C TYR A 284 -24.49 3.97 -4.59
N HIS A 285 -25.75 3.92 -4.14
CA HIS A 285 -26.10 3.84 -2.72
C HIS A 285 -25.75 2.46 -2.14
N ASP A 286 -26.00 1.39 -2.90
CA ASP A 286 -25.64 0.03 -2.51
C ASP A 286 -24.11 -0.10 -2.33
N LEU A 287 -23.32 0.56 -3.20
CA LEU A 287 -21.86 0.55 -3.09
C LEU A 287 -21.35 1.37 -1.91
N MET A 288 -21.96 2.52 -1.60
CA MET A 288 -21.62 3.25 -0.37
C MET A 288 -21.83 2.38 0.88
N ASP A 289 -22.93 1.64 0.96
CA ASP A 289 -23.22 0.74 2.08
C ASP A 289 -22.22 -0.44 2.12
N LEU A 290 -21.90 -1.01 0.96
CA LEU A 290 -20.93 -2.10 0.83
C LEU A 290 -19.52 -1.66 1.28
N THR A 291 -19.09 -0.47 0.87
CA THR A 291 -17.76 0.08 1.19
C THR A 291 -17.66 0.45 2.66
N GLU A 292 -18.70 1.02 3.26
CA GLU A 292 -18.76 1.27 4.69
C GLU A 292 -18.63 -0.04 5.48
N CYS A 293 -19.36 -1.09 5.06
CA CYS A 293 -19.27 -2.42 5.65
C CYS A 293 -17.88 -3.03 5.50
N LEU A 294 -17.28 -2.96 4.31
CA LEU A 294 -15.92 -3.46 4.02
C LEU A 294 -14.89 -2.82 4.96
N ILE A 295 -14.86 -1.50 5.05
CA ILE A 295 -13.85 -0.79 5.85
C ILE A 295 -14.00 -1.14 7.34
N ARG A 296 -15.22 -1.25 7.85
CA ARG A 296 -15.49 -1.67 9.24
C ARG A 296 -15.02 -3.09 9.50
N GLU A 297 -15.36 -4.04 8.63
CA GLU A 297 -14.98 -5.44 8.77
C GLU A 297 -13.47 -5.61 8.73
N LEU A 298 -12.77 -4.91 7.83
CA LEU A 298 -11.32 -4.90 7.77
C LEU A 298 -10.68 -4.33 9.04
N ALA A 299 -11.19 -3.22 9.57
CA ALA A 299 -10.67 -2.62 10.80
C ALA A 299 -10.82 -3.57 12.00
N GLN A 300 -11.99 -4.19 12.13
CA GLN A 300 -12.25 -5.14 13.20
C GLN A 300 -11.40 -6.41 13.08
N THR A 301 -11.26 -6.95 11.87
CA THR A 301 -10.56 -8.22 11.64
C THR A 301 -9.04 -8.08 11.75
N ILE A 302 -8.48 -6.97 11.23
CA ILE A 302 -7.03 -6.78 11.13
C ILE A 302 -6.46 -6.07 12.35
N LEU A 303 -7.16 -5.05 12.85
CA LEU A 303 -6.68 -4.19 13.93
C LEU A 303 -7.42 -4.42 15.27
N ALA A 304 -8.47 -5.26 15.28
CA ALA A 304 -9.34 -5.53 16.43
C ALA A 304 -9.91 -4.25 17.06
N THR A 305 -10.23 -3.24 16.25
CA THR A 305 -10.78 -1.96 16.69
C THR A 305 -11.67 -1.34 15.63
N SER A 306 -12.67 -0.56 16.06
CA SER A 306 -13.45 0.33 15.20
C SER A 306 -12.93 1.77 15.21
N ASN A 307 -11.90 2.08 16.03
CA ASN A 307 -11.31 3.41 16.10
C ASN A 307 -9.92 3.38 15.45
N LEU A 308 -9.77 4.07 14.33
CA LEU A 308 -8.48 4.24 13.67
C LEU A 308 -7.80 5.52 14.16
N SER A 309 -6.49 5.47 14.34
CA SER A 309 -5.64 6.65 14.51
C SER A 309 -4.85 6.89 13.23
N TYR A 310 -4.92 8.08 12.68
CA TYR A 310 -4.17 8.45 11.50
C TYR A 310 -3.72 9.91 11.57
N GLN A 311 -2.40 10.13 11.57
CA GLN A 311 -1.76 11.45 11.61
C GLN A 311 -2.23 12.34 12.76
N GLY A 312 -2.45 11.71 13.94
CA GLY A 312 -2.86 12.40 15.16
C GLY A 312 -4.36 12.57 15.33
N ASP A 313 -5.16 12.34 14.30
CA ASP A 313 -6.61 12.36 14.35
C ASP A 313 -7.16 10.96 14.66
N SER A 314 -8.36 10.90 15.27
CA SER A 314 -9.10 9.66 15.57
C SER A 314 -10.36 9.55 14.72
N TYR A 315 -10.63 8.36 14.18
CA TYR A 315 -11.72 8.05 13.27
C TYR A 315 -12.57 6.91 13.82
N ASP A 316 -13.81 7.22 14.21
CA ASP A 316 -14.75 6.24 14.73
C ASP A 316 -15.56 5.61 13.59
N LEU A 317 -15.12 4.44 13.15
CA LEU A 317 -15.78 3.69 12.07
C LEU A 317 -17.07 2.95 12.54
N SER A 318 -17.38 2.96 13.84
CA SER A 318 -18.63 2.35 14.34
C SER A 318 -19.85 3.18 13.99
N LYS A 319 -19.69 4.49 13.77
CA LYS A 319 -20.75 5.42 13.39
C LYS A 319 -21.02 5.34 11.88
N PRO A 320 -22.28 5.60 11.44
CA PRO A 320 -22.56 5.77 10.01
C PRO A 320 -21.69 6.86 9.38
N PHE A 321 -21.16 6.59 8.21
CA PHE A 321 -20.39 7.58 7.47
C PHE A 321 -21.33 8.70 7.00
N LYS A 322 -20.86 9.95 7.13
CA LYS A 322 -21.63 11.13 6.72
C LYS A 322 -21.85 11.10 5.20
N ARG A 323 -23.01 11.54 4.72
CA ARG A 323 -23.34 11.68 3.30
C ARG A 323 -23.74 13.14 3.04
N LEU A 324 -23.04 13.81 2.12
CA LEU A 324 -23.27 15.18 1.74
C LEU A 324 -23.20 15.32 0.23
N SER A 325 -24.05 16.16 -0.37
CA SER A 325 -23.84 16.57 -1.76
C SER A 325 -22.67 17.57 -1.87
N VAL A 326 -22.05 17.66 -3.05
CA VAL A 326 -20.99 18.63 -3.34
C VAL A 326 -21.40 20.04 -2.89
N LEU A 327 -22.60 20.50 -3.26
CA LEU A 327 -23.09 21.84 -2.90
C LEU A 327 -23.29 22.00 -1.39
N ASN A 328 -23.89 21.00 -0.73
CA ASN A 328 -24.09 21.05 0.72
C ASN A 328 -22.76 21.04 1.46
N ALA A 329 -21.75 20.30 0.99
CA ALA A 329 -20.43 20.32 1.56
C ALA A 329 -19.76 21.71 1.40
N ILE A 330 -19.86 22.33 0.22
CA ILE A 330 -19.36 23.70 0.04
C ILE A 330 -20.01 24.67 1.03
N LEU A 331 -21.32 24.62 1.18
CA LEU A 331 -22.07 25.52 2.09
C LEU A 331 -21.74 25.26 3.56
N GLU A 332 -21.59 23.99 3.96
CA GLU A 332 -21.25 23.64 5.34
C GLU A 332 -19.87 24.20 5.76
N PHE A 333 -18.89 24.10 4.88
CA PHE A 333 -17.53 24.54 5.18
C PHE A 333 -17.25 26.00 4.82
N ASN A 334 -18.18 26.69 4.13
CA ASN A 334 -18.04 28.09 3.70
C ASN A 334 -19.36 28.86 3.87
N SER A 335 -19.72 29.14 5.10
CA SER A 335 -20.99 29.78 5.49
C SER A 335 -21.24 31.19 4.88
N ARG A 336 -20.22 31.77 4.25
CA ARG A 336 -20.31 33.07 3.56
C ARG A 336 -21.05 33.03 2.21
N TRP A 337 -21.26 31.82 1.64
CA TRP A 337 -21.92 31.63 0.35
C TRP A 337 -23.31 31.03 0.54
N SER A 338 -24.20 31.33 -0.39
CA SER A 338 -25.55 30.77 -0.45
C SER A 338 -25.68 29.83 -1.64
N ILE A 339 -26.75 29.01 -1.64
CA ILE A 339 -27.08 28.16 -2.80
C ILE A 339 -27.25 28.97 -4.07
N LYS A 340 -27.78 30.23 -3.95
CA LYS A 340 -27.97 31.17 -5.06
C LYS A 340 -26.64 31.58 -5.67
N ASP A 341 -25.64 31.87 -4.82
CA ASP A 341 -24.29 32.25 -5.28
C ASP A 341 -23.63 31.12 -6.05
N LEU A 342 -23.80 29.87 -5.59
CA LEU A 342 -23.23 28.69 -6.20
C LEU A 342 -23.97 28.23 -7.47
N SER A 343 -25.19 28.69 -7.70
CA SER A 343 -26.04 28.37 -8.87
C SER A 343 -25.98 29.42 -9.97
N ASP A 344 -25.38 30.59 -9.72
CA ASP A 344 -25.19 31.64 -10.73
C ASP A 344 -23.76 31.62 -11.27
N LEU A 345 -23.62 31.33 -12.56
CA LEU A 345 -22.31 31.19 -13.22
C LEU A 345 -21.43 32.42 -13.06
N LYS A 346 -21.99 33.61 -13.23
CA LYS A 346 -21.23 34.86 -13.14
C LYS A 346 -20.73 35.16 -11.72
N THR A 347 -21.56 34.85 -10.73
CA THR A 347 -21.18 34.97 -9.32
C THR A 347 -20.12 33.94 -8.96
N LEU A 348 -20.30 32.70 -9.40
CA LEU A 348 -19.34 31.65 -9.13
C LEU A 348 -17.98 31.88 -9.82
N GLN A 349 -17.95 32.44 -11.04
CA GLN A 349 -16.71 32.87 -11.70
C GLN A 349 -15.97 33.97 -10.88
N LYS A 350 -16.68 34.89 -10.27
CA LYS A 350 -16.05 35.91 -9.37
C LYS A 350 -15.50 35.27 -8.09
N ILE A 351 -16.23 34.34 -7.51
CA ILE A 351 -15.76 33.55 -6.34
C ILE A 351 -14.51 32.80 -6.70
N ALA A 352 -14.53 32.05 -7.79
CA ALA A 352 -13.40 31.23 -8.30
C ALA A 352 -12.17 32.14 -8.54
N ALA A 353 -12.34 33.28 -9.20
CA ALA A 353 -11.24 34.22 -9.44
C ALA A 353 -10.63 34.75 -8.14
N SER A 354 -11.42 34.97 -7.08
CA SER A 354 -10.94 35.44 -5.77
C SER A 354 -10.08 34.39 -5.05
N LEU A 355 -10.16 33.14 -5.46
CA LEU A 355 -9.41 31.98 -4.93
C LEU A 355 -8.33 31.48 -5.90
N ASN A 356 -8.06 32.20 -6.98
CA ASN A 356 -7.15 31.83 -8.05
C ASN A 356 -7.53 30.48 -8.75
N ILE A 357 -8.79 30.09 -8.71
CA ILE A 357 -9.32 28.94 -9.46
C ILE A 357 -9.45 29.35 -10.92
N PRO A 358 -8.96 28.54 -11.90
CA PRO A 358 -9.08 28.82 -13.32
C PRO A 358 -10.54 29.06 -13.75
N SER A 359 -10.75 30.00 -14.65
CA SER A 359 -12.10 30.27 -15.18
C SER A 359 -12.61 29.10 -16.02
N SER A 360 -13.92 28.87 -15.95
CA SER A 360 -14.62 27.87 -16.78
C SER A 360 -15.99 28.42 -17.20
N GLU A 361 -16.45 28.03 -18.37
CA GLU A 361 -17.82 28.28 -18.86
C GLU A 361 -18.82 27.25 -18.32
N SER A 362 -18.36 26.14 -17.71
CA SER A 362 -19.19 25.14 -17.06
C SER A 362 -19.39 25.47 -15.59
N LEU A 363 -20.66 25.60 -15.18
CA LEU A 363 -21.06 25.79 -13.79
C LEU A 363 -20.60 24.61 -12.93
N GLY A 364 -20.78 23.39 -13.43
CA GLY A 364 -20.40 22.16 -12.71
C GLY A 364 -18.90 22.06 -12.47
N LYS A 365 -18.07 22.37 -13.48
CA LYS A 365 -16.60 22.36 -13.31
C LYS A 365 -16.15 23.39 -12.26
N LEU A 366 -16.78 24.58 -12.21
CA LEU A 366 -16.46 25.58 -11.20
C LEU A 366 -16.92 25.16 -9.79
N GLN A 367 -18.10 24.54 -9.67
CA GLN A 367 -18.59 24.00 -8.39
C GLN A 367 -17.63 22.94 -7.86
N PHE A 368 -17.19 22.03 -8.72
CA PHE A 368 -16.26 20.98 -8.33
C PHE A 368 -14.88 21.54 -7.96
N ALA A 369 -14.31 22.44 -8.76
CA ALA A 369 -13.05 23.10 -8.43
C ALA A 369 -13.11 23.89 -7.11
N LEU A 370 -14.25 24.53 -6.82
CA LEU A 370 -14.47 25.20 -5.54
C LEU A 370 -14.55 24.20 -4.37
N PHE A 371 -15.15 23.04 -4.58
CA PHE A 371 -15.17 21.96 -3.61
C PHE A 371 -13.74 21.45 -3.32
N GLU A 372 -12.96 21.13 -4.33
CA GLU A 372 -11.57 20.67 -4.17
C GLU A 372 -10.73 21.68 -3.37
N GLU A 373 -10.80 22.96 -3.71
CA GLU A 373 -10.01 24.01 -3.08
C GLU A 373 -10.43 24.30 -1.63
N THR A 374 -11.74 24.25 -1.34
CA THR A 374 -12.23 24.78 -0.06
C THR A 374 -12.75 23.75 0.92
N VAL A 375 -13.01 22.50 0.49
CA VAL A 375 -13.68 21.47 1.29
C VAL A 375 -12.84 20.22 1.47
N GLU A 376 -12.26 19.67 0.41
CA GLU A 376 -11.62 18.33 0.39
C GLU A 376 -10.73 18.09 1.62
N GLN A 377 -9.76 18.97 1.87
CA GLN A 377 -8.79 18.82 2.97
C GLN A 377 -9.42 18.92 4.36
N LYS A 378 -10.65 19.45 4.46
CA LYS A 378 -11.39 19.60 5.72
C LYS A 378 -12.26 18.39 6.06
N LEU A 379 -12.48 17.47 5.11
CA LEU A 379 -13.24 16.24 5.30
C LEU A 379 -12.45 15.22 6.15
N LYS A 380 -12.35 15.48 7.45
CA LYS A 380 -11.57 14.65 8.36
C LYS A 380 -12.28 13.32 8.65
N GLN A 381 -13.51 13.35 9.15
CA GLN A 381 -14.29 12.16 9.45
C GLN A 381 -14.78 11.45 8.18
N PRO A 382 -15.00 10.13 8.20
CA PRO A 382 -15.50 9.38 7.05
C PRO A 382 -16.75 10.03 6.46
N THR A 383 -16.65 10.52 5.23
CA THR A 383 -17.72 11.28 4.58
C THR A 383 -17.80 10.88 3.10
N PHE A 384 -18.97 10.41 2.68
CA PHE A 384 -19.31 10.28 1.28
C PHE A 384 -19.78 11.63 0.73
N ILE A 385 -19.17 12.09 -0.33
CA ILE A 385 -19.62 13.24 -1.11
C ILE A 385 -20.38 12.69 -2.31
N THR A 386 -21.57 13.19 -2.58
CA THR A 386 -22.49 12.71 -3.60
C THR A 386 -22.94 13.85 -4.52
N GLU A 387 -23.76 13.55 -5.54
CA GLU A 387 -24.34 14.55 -6.44
C GLU A 387 -23.26 15.38 -7.16
N TYR A 388 -22.29 14.72 -7.74
CA TYR A 388 -21.27 15.38 -8.55
C TYR A 388 -21.87 15.97 -9.82
N PRO A 389 -21.37 17.13 -10.28
CA PRO A 389 -21.74 17.66 -11.58
C PRO A 389 -21.45 16.66 -12.71
N ILE A 390 -22.35 16.55 -13.67
CA ILE A 390 -22.20 15.65 -14.81
C ILE A 390 -20.97 15.99 -15.67
N ASP A 391 -20.61 17.28 -15.73
CA ASP A 391 -19.49 17.80 -16.51
C ASP A 391 -18.11 17.26 -16.10
N VAL A 392 -18.01 16.70 -14.88
CA VAL A 392 -16.81 16.08 -14.33
C VAL A 392 -16.94 14.58 -14.13
N SER A 393 -17.96 13.95 -14.73
CA SER A 393 -18.29 12.54 -14.53
C SER A 393 -18.61 11.83 -15.84
N PRO A 394 -17.66 11.68 -16.78
CA PRO A 394 -17.93 11.25 -18.16
C PRO A 394 -18.41 9.80 -18.32
N LEU A 395 -18.21 8.93 -17.30
CA LEU A 395 -18.58 7.51 -17.32
C LEU A 395 -19.75 7.19 -16.37
N ALA A 396 -20.19 8.18 -15.59
CA ALA A 396 -21.28 8.00 -14.63
C ALA A 396 -22.65 8.30 -15.25
N ARG A 397 -23.67 7.57 -14.80
CA ARG A 397 -25.05 7.80 -15.16
C ARG A 397 -25.54 9.17 -14.68
N ARG A 398 -26.36 9.85 -15.50
CA ARG A 398 -27.09 11.07 -15.09
C ARG A 398 -28.14 10.70 -14.05
N ASN A 399 -28.35 11.58 -13.09
CA ASN A 399 -29.45 11.45 -12.16
C ASN A 399 -30.79 11.68 -12.86
N ASP A 400 -31.75 10.76 -12.70
CA ASP A 400 -33.04 10.81 -13.39
C ASP A 400 -33.90 12.02 -13.04
N LYS A 401 -33.69 12.60 -11.82
CA LYS A 401 -34.46 13.77 -11.33
C LYS A 401 -33.76 15.09 -11.65
N ASN A 402 -32.46 15.10 -11.72
CA ASN A 402 -31.64 16.27 -12.03
C ASN A 402 -30.52 15.90 -13.02
N PRO A 403 -30.74 16.06 -14.33
CA PRO A 403 -29.78 15.65 -15.36
C PRO A 403 -28.44 16.41 -15.35
N HIS A 404 -28.31 17.47 -14.57
CA HIS A 404 -27.04 18.19 -14.38
C HIS A 404 -26.12 17.51 -13.37
N LEU A 405 -26.63 16.50 -12.64
CA LEU A 405 -25.88 15.73 -11.66
C LEU A 405 -25.63 14.30 -12.13
N ALA A 406 -24.58 13.70 -11.63
CA ALA A 406 -24.27 12.28 -11.79
C ALA A 406 -24.64 11.53 -10.51
N ASP A 407 -25.09 10.29 -10.66
CA ASP A 407 -25.25 9.32 -9.57
C ASP A 407 -23.87 8.76 -9.17
N ARG A 408 -23.06 9.60 -8.50
CA ARG A 408 -21.66 9.38 -8.16
C ARG A 408 -21.39 9.75 -6.72
N PHE A 409 -20.46 9.04 -6.12
CA PHE A 409 -19.90 9.41 -4.81
C PHE A 409 -18.36 9.30 -4.80
N GLU A 410 -17.75 10.02 -3.89
CA GLU A 410 -16.38 9.79 -3.44
C GLU A 410 -16.37 9.68 -1.90
N LEU A 411 -15.56 8.77 -1.38
CA LEU A 411 -15.35 8.63 0.06
C LEU A 411 -14.07 9.36 0.48
N TYR A 412 -14.22 10.26 1.42
CA TYR A 412 -13.11 10.99 2.05
C TYR A 412 -12.90 10.55 3.49
N ILE A 413 -11.64 10.29 3.85
CA ILE A 413 -11.21 10.05 5.23
C ILE A 413 -9.87 10.75 5.44
N GLY A 414 -9.77 11.59 6.49
CA GLY A 414 -8.53 12.31 6.80
C GLY A 414 -8.14 13.35 5.76
N GLY A 415 -9.12 13.97 5.08
CA GLY A 415 -8.90 14.95 4.03
C GLY A 415 -8.31 14.36 2.76
N ARG A 416 -8.62 13.09 2.46
CA ARG A 416 -8.15 12.36 1.28
C ARG A 416 -9.25 11.49 0.72
N GLU A 417 -9.42 11.53 -0.59
CA GLU A 417 -10.23 10.59 -1.33
C GLU A 417 -9.65 9.16 -1.15
N LEU A 418 -10.49 8.23 -0.74
CA LEU A 418 -10.17 6.82 -0.56
C LEU A 418 -10.82 5.95 -1.64
N ALA A 419 -12.05 6.29 -2.04
CA ALA A 419 -12.84 5.56 -3.00
C ALA A 419 -13.65 6.51 -3.88
N ASN A 420 -13.96 6.07 -5.11
CA ASN A 420 -14.80 6.74 -6.09
C ASN A 420 -15.69 5.70 -6.75
N GLY A 421 -17.00 5.91 -6.75
CA GLY A 421 -17.95 5.00 -7.33
C GLY A 421 -19.18 5.70 -7.87
N PHE A 422 -19.88 5.05 -8.78
CA PHE A 422 -21.07 5.60 -9.43
C PHE A 422 -21.98 4.51 -9.99
N SER A 423 -23.25 4.89 -10.24
CA SER A 423 -24.11 4.14 -11.14
C SER A 423 -23.57 4.31 -12.56
N GLU A 424 -23.38 3.20 -13.25
CA GLU A 424 -22.73 3.18 -14.56
C GLU A 424 -23.63 3.76 -15.65
N LEU A 425 -23.02 4.55 -16.54
CA LEU A 425 -23.68 4.96 -17.75
C LEU A 425 -23.82 3.74 -18.67
N ASN A 426 -25.06 3.33 -18.93
CA ASN A 426 -25.40 2.17 -19.75
C ASN A 426 -26.16 2.51 -21.03
N ASP A 427 -26.34 3.83 -21.32
CA ASP A 427 -26.88 4.33 -22.56
C ASP A 427 -25.74 4.51 -23.60
N PRO A 428 -25.71 3.69 -24.70
CA PRO A 428 -24.60 3.75 -25.66
C PRO A 428 -24.57 5.08 -26.43
N GLU A 429 -25.73 5.73 -26.67
CA GLU A 429 -25.76 7.00 -27.38
C GLU A 429 -25.24 8.17 -26.52
N ASP A 430 -25.64 8.23 -25.24
CA ASP A 430 -25.09 9.22 -24.30
C ASP A 430 -23.58 9.00 -24.11
N GLN A 431 -23.14 7.74 -23.95
CA GLN A 431 -21.70 7.42 -23.81
C GLN A 431 -20.90 7.81 -25.06
N ALA A 432 -21.41 7.52 -26.25
CA ALA A 432 -20.77 7.91 -27.50
C ALA A 432 -20.63 9.44 -27.64
N ASN A 433 -21.63 10.20 -27.21
CA ASN A 433 -21.58 11.66 -27.23
C ASN A 433 -20.52 12.18 -26.25
N ARG A 434 -20.43 11.63 -25.03
CA ARG A 434 -19.41 12.01 -24.04
C ARG A 434 -18.00 11.66 -24.51
N PHE A 435 -17.80 10.52 -25.16
CA PHE A 435 -16.50 10.17 -25.75
C PHE A 435 -16.10 11.13 -26.88
N LYS A 436 -17.06 11.62 -27.68
CA LYS A 436 -16.79 12.67 -28.69
C LYS A 436 -16.33 13.96 -28.04
N GLU A 437 -16.99 14.39 -26.96
CA GLU A 437 -16.61 15.59 -26.19
C GLU A 437 -15.19 15.43 -25.60
N GLN A 438 -14.88 14.27 -25.00
CA GLN A 438 -13.54 13.97 -24.49
C GLN A 438 -12.49 13.97 -25.62
N SER A 439 -12.78 13.40 -26.78
CA SER A 439 -11.87 13.39 -27.92
C SER A 439 -11.61 14.79 -28.47
N LEU A 440 -12.61 15.67 -28.46
CA LEU A 440 -12.44 17.08 -28.80
C LEU A 440 -11.55 17.83 -27.78
N ALA A 441 -11.77 17.60 -26.49
CA ALA A 441 -10.91 18.15 -25.43
C ALA A 441 -9.47 17.69 -25.58
N LYS A 442 -9.26 16.39 -25.87
CA LYS A 442 -7.93 15.83 -26.14
C LYS A 442 -7.25 16.51 -27.34
N SER A 443 -7.99 16.71 -28.43
CA SER A 443 -7.50 17.40 -29.63
C SER A 443 -7.18 18.88 -29.35
N ALA A 444 -7.84 19.48 -28.37
CA ALA A 444 -7.59 20.85 -27.90
C ALA A 444 -6.41 20.93 -26.89
N GLY A 445 -5.75 19.81 -26.57
CA GLY A 445 -4.55 19.77 -25.73
C GLY A 445 -4.75 19.22 -24.32
N ASP A 446 -5.92 18.72 -23.97
CA ASP A 446 -6.15 18.02 -22.71
C ASP A 446 -5.58 16.59 -22.80
N LEU A 447 -4.40 16.40 -22.23
CA LEU A 447 -3.67 15.12 -22.29
C LEU A 447 -4.29 14.04 -21.39
N GLU A 448 -5.21 14.40 -20.49
CA GLU A 448 -5.88 13.49 -19.57
C GLU A 448 -7.21 12.99 -20.13
N ALA A 449 -7.76 13.70 -21.13
CA ALA A 449 -9.01 13.33 -21.79
C ALA A 449 -8.93 11.98 -22.52
N MET A 450 -10.00 11.21 -22.44
CA MET A 450 -10.10 9.87 -23.05
C MET A 450 -10.28 9.95 -24.57
N PRO A 451 -9.65 9.05 -25.35
CA PRO A 451 -10.01 8.87 -26.76
C PRO A 451 -11.36 8.16 -26.90
N TYR A 452 -11.92 8.20 -28.11
CA TYR A 452 -13.13 7.44 -28.45
C TYR A 452 -12.83 5.93 -28.52
N ASP A 453 -13.59 5.11 -27.80
CA ASP A 453 -13.49 3.64 -27.81
C ASP A 453 -14.75 3.03 -28.48
N GLU A 454 -14.64 2.75 -29.79
CA GLU A 454 -15.71 2.17 -30.60
C GLU A 454 -16.13 0.78 -30.09
N ASP A 455 -15.16 -0.04 -29.67
CA ASP A 455 -15.44 -1.40 -29.20
C ASP A 455 -16.21 -1.38 -27.87
N TYR A 456 -15.94 -0.39 -27.00
CA TYR A 456 -16.72 -0.23 -25.79
C TYR A 456 -18.15 0.24 -26.07
N ILE A 457 -18.36 1.15 -27.03
CA ILE A 457 -19.70 1.54 -27.44
C ILE A 457 -20.46 0.32 -28.01
N THR A 458 -19.83 -0.47 -28.88
CA THR A 458 -20.41 -1.72 -29.41
C THR A 458 -20.78 -2.68 -28.27
N ALA A 459 -19.95 -2.79 -27.23
CA ALA A 459 -20.27 -3.62 -26.05
C ALA A 459 -21.53 -3.10 -25.32
N LEU A 460 -21.68 -1.78 -25.16
CA LEU A 460 -22.89 -1.19 -24.56
C LEU A 460 -24.14 -1.42 -25.40
N GLU A 461 -24.04 -1.48 -26.73
CA GLU A 461 -25.14 -1.79 -27.62
C GLU A 461 -25.68 -3.22 -27.45
N TYR A 462 -24.85 -4.16 -26.96
CA TYR A 462 -25.30 -5.49 -26.51
C TYR A 462 -26.06 -5.47 -25.20
N GLY A 463 -25.99 -4.38 -24.45
CA GLY A 463 -26.73 -4.14 -23.21
C GLY A 463 -25.91 -4.33 -21.96
N LEU A 464 -25.53 -3.23 -21.29
CA LEU A 464 -25.06 -3.25 -19.90
C LEU A 464 -26.28 -3.17 -18.99
N PRO A 465 -26.53 -4.17 -18.11
CA PRO A 465 -27.60 -4.08 -17.14
C PRO A 465 -27.38 -2.87 -16.21
N PRO A 466 -28.42 -2.38 -15.50
CA PRO A 466 -28.20 -1.40 -14.44
C PRO A 466 -27.08 -1.89 -13.51
N THR A 467 -26.01 -1.15 -13.43
CA THR A 467 -24.76 -1.57 -12.77
C THR A 467 -24.21 -0.42 -11.96
N ALA A 468 -23.59 -0.71 -10.83
CA ALA A 468 -22.76 0.24 -10.11
C ALA A 468 -21.33 -0.29 -9.99
N GLY A 469 -20.36 0.62 -10.12
CA GLY A 469 -18.94 0.33 -10.04
C GLY A 469 -18.20 1.26 -9.09
N GLU A 470 -17.11 0.78 -8.53
CA GLU A 470 -16.30 1.53 -7.57
C GLU A 470 -14.83 1.15 -7.66
N GLY A 471 -13.98 2.16 -7.51
CA GLY A 471 -12.54 2.02 -7.32
C GLY A 471 -12.11 2.45 -5.91
N ILE A 472 -11.36 1.58 -5.21
CA ILE A 472 -10.79 1.87 -3.89
C ILE A 472 -9.26 1.84 -3.97
N GLY A 473 -8.61 2.94 -3.54
CA GLY A 473 -7.15 3.04 -3.50
C GLY A 473 -6.55 2.19 -2.39
N ILE A 474 -6.01 1.01 -2.72
CA ILE A 474 -5.41 0.08 -1.72
C ILE A 474 -4.22 0.74 -1.00
N ASP A 475 -3.42 1.53 -1.70
CA ASP A 475 -2.29 2.21 -1.07
C ASP A 475 -2.77 3.24 -0.04
N ARG A 476 -3.80 4.02 -0.36
CA ARG A 476 -4.42 4.99 0.56
C ARG A 476 -5.08 4.30 1.75
N LEU A 477 -5.78 3.18 1.52
CA LEU A 477 -6.35 2.36 2.59
C LEU A 477 -5.25 1.81 3.51
N ALA A 478 -4.15 1.31 2.95
CA ALA A 478 -3.01 0.85 3.73
C ALA A 478 -2.36 1.99 4.54
N MET A 479 -2.25 3.20 3.99
CA MET A 479 -1.77 4.39 4.73
C MET A 479 -2.64 4.67 5.95
N LEU A 480 -3.96 4.63 5.79
CA LEU A 480 -4.91 4.84 6.88
C LEU A 480 -4.76 3.78 7.99
N PHE A 481 -4.68 2.50 7.63
CA PHE A 481 -4.61 1.37 8.57
C PHE A 481 -3.25 1.22 9.26
N THR A 482 -2.20 1.87 8.77
CA THR A 482 -0.83 1.76 9.30
C THR A 482 -0.28 3.06 9.84
N ASP A 483 -1.10 4.11 9.91
CA ASP A 483 -0.68 5.47 10.26
C ASP A 483 0.58 5.90 9.49
N SER A 484 0.52 5.74 8.17
CA SER A 484 1.61 6.09 7.26
C SER A 484 1.34 7.41 6.58
N ALA A 485 2.23 8.39 6.74
CA ALA A 485 2.05 9.74 6.21
C ALA A 485 2.22 9.83 4.68
N SER A 486 3.02 8.93 4.10
CA SER A 486 3.38 8.93 2.68
C SER A 486 3.03 7.61 2.01
N ILE A 487 2.56 7.67 0.76
CA ILE A 487 2.33 6.49 -0.08
C ILE A 487 3.59 5.62 -0.24
N ARG A 488 4.78 6.24 -0.17
CA ARG A 488 6.07 5.53 -0.22
C ARG A 488 6.31 4.63 1.00
N ASP A 489 5.65 4.88 2.12
CA ASP A 489 5.75 4.04 3.31
C ASP A 489 5.06 2.69 3.12
N VAL A 490 4.02 2.64 2.28
CA VAL A 490 3.18 1.46 2.04
C VAL A 490 3.45 0.75 0.70
N ILE A 491 4.35 1.28 -0.13
CA ILE A 491 4.86 0.65 -1.34
C ILE A 491 6.26 0.11 -1.06
N LEU A 492 6.52 -1.18 -1.36
CA LEU A 492 7.81 -1.81 -1.07
C LEU A 492 8.96 -1.10 -1.79
N PHE A 493 8.81 -0.86 -3.08
CA PHE A 493 9.80 -0.18 -3.91
C PHE A 493 9.13 0.97 -4.67
N PRO A 494 8.94 2.14 -4.01
CA PRO A 494 8.34 3.29 -4.68
C PRO A 494 9.31 3.86 -5.74
N LEU A 495 8.75 4.46 -6.78
CA LEU A 495 9.58 5.18 -7.75
C LEU A 495 10.25 6.38 -7.06
N MET A 496 11.56 6.47 -7.22
CA MET A 496 12.40 7.53 -6.65
C MET A 496 13.14 8.26 -7.76
N ARG A 497 13.34 9.56 -7.59
CA ARG A 497 14.24 10.28 -8.49
C ARG A 497 15.65 9.66 -8.42
N PRO A 498 16.43 9.62 -9.53
CA PRO A 498 17.82 9.17 -9.47
C PRO A 498 18.59 9.94 -8.38
N ALA A 499 19.49 9.26 -7.68
CA ALA A 499 20.41 9.93 -6.77
C ALA A 499 21.35 10.83 -7.57
N GLU A 500 21.77 11.97 -7.02
CA GLU A 500 22.58 12.97 -7.76
C GLU A 500 23.90 12.43 -8.31
N ALA A 501 24.43 11.35 -7.74
CA ALA A 501 25.66 10.68 -8.23
C ALA A 501 25.45 9.87 -9.54
N ASN A 502 24.21 9.66 -10.01
CA ASN A 502 23.90 8.87 -11.21
C ASN A 502 23.41 9.74 -12.39
N LYS A 503 23.75 11.02 -12.42
CA LYS A 503 23.41 11.91 -13.56
C LYS A 503 24.32 11.72 -14.79
N GLU A 504 25.25 10.77 -14.75
CA GLU A 504 26.20 10.47 -15.85
C GLU A 504 25.96 9.08 -16.46
N LEU A 505 24.71 8.63 -16.57
CA LEU A 505 24.36 7.44 -17.38
C LEU A 505 23.34 7.80 -18.44
#